data_7dce54b93f80d18a574da4c17a087f6c
#
_entry.id   7dce54b93f80d18a574da4c17a087f6c
#
_cell.length_a   1.000
_cell.length_b   1.000
_cell.length_c   1.000
_cell.angle_alpha   90.00
_cell.angle_beta   90.00
_cell.angle_gamma   90.00
#
_symmetry.space_group_name_H-M   'P 1'
#
loop_
_entity.id
_entity.type
_entity.pdbx_description
1 polymer ?
#
loop_
_entity_poly.entity_id
_entity_poly.type
_entity_poly.pdbx_seq_one_letter_code
_entity_poly.pdbx_strand_id
1 'polypeptide(L)'
;FGANAIGGVVNIITKEPLRNSVTLSNTTNIFEGGTADFNTSLNGSFVSDDYKMGVYLFGMIKDRDSYDRNGDGFSDIPKLNSETAGFWAYYKTSPYTRLTAEYHHIHEFRRGGNEFDQPPHMADIAEQLNHKIDGGGLKFDWFSPNNRHRMGIYTSAQNIDRDSYFGTDKNPDAYGATDDKTFVAGAQYTYSFHKLLFLPSELTAGVEYNYNTLHDKYLGFGRDFEQTTHSTGFFFQNEWRSEKLNFLIGGRVDKHNMMKNAVFSPRVNVRYSPTPAVGLRASYASGYRAPQAYNEDLHIDALDNKVAIIRLAPDLKPEYSHSLSASVDLYHNFGRVQ
;
A
#
# COMPACT_ATOMS: atom_id res chain seq x y z
N PHE A 1 -8.30 -8.83 -5.80
CA PHE A 1 -9.73 -9.08 -5.60
C PHE A 1 -10.00 -9.31 -4.10
N GLY A 2 -11.26 -9.13 -3.63
CA GLY A 2 -11.63 -9.23 -2.22
C GLY A 2 -11.82 -7.88 -1.56
N ALA A 3 -11.59 -7.83 -0.22
CA ALA A 3 -11.79 -6.63 0.59
C ALA A 3 -10.93 -5.46 0.09
N ASN A 4 -11.54 -4.28 0.00
CA ASN A 4 -10.90 -3.01 -0.40
C ASN A 4 -10.24 -2.99 -1.79
N ALA A 5 -10.53 -3.99 -2.65
CA ALA A 5 -9.94 -4.11 -3.99
C ALA A 5 -10.88 -3.58 -5.10
N ILE A 6 -11.67 -2.54 -4.84
CA ILE A 6 -12.63 -1.97 -5.81
C ILE A 6 -11.90 -1.38 -7.03
N GLY A 7 -10.84 -0.63 -6.80
CA GLY A 7 -10.05 0.02 -7.84
C GLY A 7 -8.93 -0.85 -8.42
N GLY A 8 -8.76 -2.08 -7.93
CA GLY A 8 -7.66 -2.97 -8.28
C GLY A 8 -6.64 -3.16 -7.17
N VAL A 9 -5.52 -3.80 -7.51
CA VAL A 9 -4.41 -4.08 -6.58
C VAL A 9 -3.10 -3.75 -7.26
N VAL A 10 -2.26 -2.97 -6.59
CA VAL A 10 -0.86 -2.74 -6.99
C VAL A 10 0.04 -3.61 -6.11
N ASN A 11 0.80 -4.51 -6.73
CA ASN A 11 1.75 -5.35 -6.03
C ASN A 11 3.18 -4.86 -6.32
N ILE A 12 3.86 -4.36 -5.29
CA ILE A 12 5.24 -3.89 -5.39
C ILE A 12 6.16 -5.03 -4.94
N ILE A 13 6.99 -5.50 -5.86
CA ILE A 13 7.97 -6.54 -5.58
C ILE A 13 9.33 -5.87 -5.43
N THR A 14 9.87 -5.87 -4.23
CA THR A 14 11.20 -5.31 -3.95
C THR A 14 12.30 -6.22 -4.50
N LYS A 15 13.40 -5.60 -4.96
CA LYS A 15 14.57 -6.36 -5.41
C LYS A 15 15.32 -6.97 -4.22
N GLU A 16 15.74 -8.22 -4.38
CA GLU A 16 16.65 -8.84 -3.39
C GLU A 16 18.05 -8.23 -3.52
N PRO A 17 18.75 -8.04 -2.39
CA PRO A 17 20.16 -7.71 -2.41
C PRO A 17 20.96 -8.90 -2.98
N LEU A 18 21.68 -8.68 -4.07
CA LEU A 18 22.49 -9.70 -4.75
C LEU A 18 23.99 -9.43 -4.64
N ARG A 19 24.39 -8.25 -4.19
CA ARG A 19 25.79 -7.81 -4.04
C ARG A 19 25.89 -6.75 -2.95
N ASN A 20 27.07 -6.66 -2.37
CA ASN A 20 27.39 -5.59 -1.43
C ASN A 20 27.53 -4.27 -2.18
N SER A 21 26.79 -3.27 -1.74
CA SER A 21 26.82 -1.92 -2.33
C SER A 21 26.31 -0.89 -1.34
N VAL A 22 26.82 0.31 -1.45
CA VAL A 22 26.31 1.49 -0.77
C VAL A 22 26.12 2.58 -1.83
N THR A 23 24.98 3.24 -1.79
CA THR A 23 24.63 4.31 -2.73
C THR A 23 24.14 5.52 -1.95
N LEU A 24 24.76 6.65 -2.16
CA LEU A 24 24.30 7.96 -1.70
C LEU A 24 23.80 8.72 -2.91
N SER A 25 22.59 9.27 -2.81
CA SER A 25 21.99 10.08 -3.87
C SER A 25 21.45 11.38 -3.27
N ASN A 26 21.64 12.47 -4.01
CA ASN A 26 21.03 13.75 -3.69
C ASN A 26 20.36 14.31 -4.95
N THR A 27 19.14 14.79 -4.78
CA THR A 27 18.42 15.53 -5.82
C THR A 27 18.00 16.87 -5.23
N THR A 28 18.42 17.94 -5.87
CA THR A 28 18.05 19.31 -5.51
C THR A 28 17.24 19.93 -6.63
N ASN A 29 16.02 20.32 -6.35
CA ASN A 29 15.17 21.08 -7.25
C ASN A 29 15.13 22.54 -6.77
N ILE A 30 15.38 23.49 -7.66
CA ILE A 30 15.34 24.91 -7.35
C ILE A 30 14.15 25.50 -8.10
N PHE A 31 13.22 26.10 -7.35
CA PHE A 31 12.07 26.80 -7.90
C PHE A 31 12.47 28.26 -8.27
N GLU A 32 11.66 28.86 -9.11
CA GLU A 32 11.78 30.28 -9.40
C GLU A 32 11.68 31.09 -8.09
N GLY A 33 12.59 32.05 -7.87
CA GLY A 33 12.67 32.78 -6.59
C GLY A 33 13.61 32.16 -5.55
N GLY A 34 14.27 31.04 -5.83
CA GLY A 34 15.36 30.50 -5.02
C GLY A 34 14.96 29.48 -3.95
N THR A 35 13.69 29.19 -3.77
CA THR A 35 13.23 28.09 -2.89
C THR A 35 13.75 26.75 -3.39
N ALA A 36 14.27 25.92 -2.50
CA ALA A 36 14.87 24.64 -2.84
C ALA A 36 14.13 23.45 -2.20
N ASP A 37 14.10 22.32 -2.92
CA ASP A 37 13.64 21.01 -2.45
C ASP A 37 14.83 20.06 -2.47
N PHE A 38 15.30 19.67 -1.31
CA PHE A 38 16.42 18.74 -1.13
C PHE A 38 15.90 17.36 -0.82
N ASN A 39 16.39 16.36 -1.56
CA ASN A 39 16.10 14.96 -1.28
C ASN A 39 17.42 14.18 -1.27
N THR A 40 17.83 13.73 -0.10
CA THR A 40 19.05 12.94 0.11
C THR A 40 18.67 11.53 0.56
N SER A 41 19.17 10.51 -0.12
CA SER A 41 18.95 9.11 0.25
C SER A 41 20.26 8.33 0.34
N LEU A 42 20.32 7.45 1.34
CA LEU A 42 21.40 6.49 1.56
C LEU A 42 20.81 5.08 1.50
N ASN A 43 21.38 4.24 0.65
CA ASN A 43 20.94 2.85 0.49
C ASN A 43 22.13 1.92 0.63
N GLY A 44 22.01 0.87 1.43
CA GLY A 44 23.02 -0.16 1.63
C GLY A 44 22.46 -1.54 1.34
N SER A 45 23.22 -2.34 0.58
CA SER A 45 22.91 -3.74 0.29
C SER A 45 24.07 -4.60 0.75
N PHE A 46 23.80 -5.57 1.61
CA PHE A 46 24.81 -6.47 2.17
C PHE A 46 24.31 -7.91 2.03
N VAL A 47 25.19 -8.78 1.52
CA VAL A 47 24.89 -10.19 1.25
C VAL A 47 26.05 -11.04 1.75
N SER A 48 25.74 -12.15 2.45
CA SER A 48 26.74 -13.12 2.86
C SER A 48 27.33 -13.87 1.65
N ASP A 49 28.58 -14.34 1.74
CA ASP A 49 29.27 -15.03 0.65
C ASP A 49 28.53 -16.31 0.20
N ASP A 50 27.82 -16.96 1.11
CA ASP A 50 27.00 -18.15 0.82
C ASP A 50 25.56 -17.83 0.37
N TYR A 51 25.20 -16.54 0.20
CA TYR A 51 23.86 -16.06 -0.19
C TYR A 51 22.73 -16.56 0.71
N LYS A 52 23.02 -16.94 1.95
CA LYS A 52 21.98 -17.33 2.90
C LYS A 52 21.35 -16.16 3.61
N MET A 53 22.08 -15.06 3.75
CA MET A 53 21.60 -13.84 4.40
C MET A 53 21.78 -12.64 3.48
N GLY A 54 20.78 -11.79 3.42
CA GLY A 54 20.88 -10.50 2.76
C GLY A 54 20.10 -9.46 3.55
N VAL A 55 20.67 -8.25 3.60
CA VAL A 55 20.05 -7.09 4.26
C VAL A 55 20.12 -5.90 3.33
N TYR A 56 19.01 -5.21 3.15
CA TYR A 56 18.92 -3.93 2.49
C TYR A 56 18.51 -2.89 3.52
N LEU A 57 19.34 -1.88 3.69
CA LEU A 57 19.11 -0.73 4.56
C LEU A 57 18.79 0.48 3.70
N PHE A 58 17.86 1.31 4.11
CA PHE A 58 17.55 2.55 3.42
C PHE A 58 17.28 3.67 4.41
N GLY A 59 17.66 4.88 4.00
CA GLY A 59 17.34 6.11 4.70
C GLY A 59 17.14 7.23 3.69
N MET A 60 16.23 8.15 4.00
CA MET A 60 15.95 9.31 3.16
C MET A 60 15.58 10.50 4.06
N ILE A 61 16.12 11.65 3.70
CA ILE A 61 15.75 12.95 4.28
C ILE A 61 15.31 13.83 3.13
N LYS A 62 14.12 14.39 3.25
CA LYS A 62 13.58 15.37 2.31
C LYS A 62 13.26 16.65 3.07
N ASP A 63 13.75 17.77 2.56
CA ASP A 63 13.51 19.09 3.11
C ASP A 63 13.12 20.06 1.99
N ARG A 64 12.02 20.77 2.19
CA ARG A 64 11.52 21.75 1.26
C ARG A 64 10.82 22.88 2.03
N ASP A 65 11.23 24.11 1.79
CA ASP A 65 10.48 25.28 2.25
C ASP A 65 9.20 25.49 1.42
N SER A 66 8.25 26.22 2.01
CA SER A 66 7.05 26.63 1.29
C SER A 66 7.40 27.52 0.10
N TYR A 67 6.63 27.37 -0.99
CA TYR A 67 6.81 28.18 -2.19
C TYR A 67 5.49 28.83 -2.58
N ASP A 68 5.52 30.16 -2.65
CA ASP A 68 4.46 31.02 -3.14
C ASP A 68 4.89 31.54 -4.51
N ARG A 69 4.20 31.11 -5.57
CA ARG A 69 4.56 31.44 -6.95
C ARG A 69 4.04 32.81 -7.39
N ASN A 70 2.85 33.16 -6.92
CA ASN A 70 2.12 34.33 -7.38
C ASN A 70 2.34 35.56 -6.48
N GLY A 71 2.97 35.39 -5.30
CA GLY A 71 3.29 36.45 -4.36
C GLY A 71 2.08 36.95 -3.57
N ASP A 72 1.04 36.13 -3.40
CA ASP A 72 -0.17 36.50 -2.65
C ASP A 72 -0.04 36.27 -1.13
N GLY A 73 1.08 35.69 -0.69
CA GLY A 73 1.37 35.37 0.70
C GLY A 73 0.96 33.97 1.12
N PHE A 74 0.33 33.18 0.24
CA PHE A 74 -0.06 31.80 0.47
C PHE A 74 0.81 30.84 -0.32
N SER A 75 1.06 29.66 0.25
CA SER A 75 1.88 28.64 -0.42
C SER A 75 1.11 27.90 -1.50
N ASP A 76 1.61 27.91 -2.74
CA ASP A 76 1.20 27.00 -3.82
C ASP A 76 1.78 25.60 -3.60
N ILE A 77 3.00 25.53 -3.01
CA ILE A 77 3.64 24.28 -2.63
C ILE A 77 3.93 24.32 -1.12
N PRO A 78 3.44 23.35 -0.34
CA PRO A 78 3.59 23.35 1.11
C PRO A 78 5.03 23.09 1.53
N LYS A 79 5.41 23.59 2.71
CA LYS A 79 6.61 23.18 3.44
C LYS A 79 6.54 21.69 3.73
N LEU A 80 7.66 20.99 3.57
CA LEU A 80 7.76 19.54 3.80
C LEU A 80 9.10 19.20 4.42
N ASN A 81 9.06 18.50 5.57
CA ASN A 81 10.20 17.79 6.11
C ASN A 81 9.80 16.31 6.23
N SER A 82 10.59 15.40 5.68
CA SER A 82 10.31 13.97 5.77
C SER A 82 11.60 13.20 6.01
N GLU A 83 11.56 12.34 7.02
CA GLU A 83 12.64 11.44 7.39
C GLU A 83 12.12 10.01 7.30
N THR A 84 12.83 9.18 6.58
CA THR A 84 12.48 7.75 6.40
C THR A 84 13.70 6.91 6.70
N ALA A 85 13.54 5.86 7.48
CA ALA A 85 14.58 4.85 7.68
C ALA A 85 13.95 3.46 7.77
N GLY A 86 14.66 2.45 7.32
CA GLY A 86 14.16 1.09 7.43
C GLY A 86 15.13 0.04 6.90
N PHE A 87 14.68 -1.19 6.98
CA PHE A 87 15.40 -2.33 6.44
C PHE A 87 14.46 -3.37 5.85
N TRP A 88 15.01 -4.16 4.97
CA TRP A 88 14.46 -5.42 4.49
C TRP A 88 15.56 -6.48 4.55
N ALA A 89 15.28 -7.62 5.14
CA ALA A 89 16.25 -8.67 5.34
C ALA A 89 15.68 -10.05 5.06
N TYR A 90 16.53 -10.97 4.62
CA TYR A 90 16.18 -12.38 4.52
C TYR A 90 17.24 -13.27 5.14
N TYR A 91 16.81 -14.43 5.60
CA TYR A 91 17.67 -15.51 6.05
C TYR A 91 17.13 -16.88 5.56
N LYS A 92 17.95 -17.61 4.83
CA LYS A 92 17.67 -18.98 4.37
C LYS A 92 18.17 -19.95 5.41
N THR A 93 17.26 -20.48 6.23
CA THR A 93 17.60 -21.45 7.28
C THR A 93 17.96 -22.82 6.69
N SER A 94 17.49 -23.10 5.48
CA SER A 94 17.85 -24.26 4.66
C SER A 94 17.68 -23.91 3.17
N PRO A 95 18.06 -24.80 2.22
CA PRO A 95 17.74 -24.61 0.79
C PRO A 95 16.24 -24.50 0.49
N TYR A 96 15.42 -24.93 1.43
CA TYR A 96 13.95 -25.01 1.25
C TYR A 96 13.16 -24.05 2.14
N THR A 97 13.84 -23.26 2.96
CA THR A 97 13.17 -22.39 3.92
C THR A 97 13.80 -21.01 3.92
N ARG A 98 12.95 -19.99 4.01
CA ARG A 98 13.35 -18.59 4.05
C ARG A 98 12.51 -17.82 5.05
N LEU A 99 13.19 -17.06 5.90
CA LEU A 99 12.61 -16.02 6.72
C LEU A 99 12.87 -14.66 6.05
N THR A 100 11.87 -13.80 6.04
CA THR A 100 11.99 -12.40 5.61
C THR A 100 11.46 -11.50 6.72
N ALA A 101 12.16 -10.41 6.98
CA ALA A 101 11.75 -9.39 7.93
C ALA A 101 11.90 -8.00 7.29
N GLU A 102 10.98 -7.12 7.57
CA GLU A 102 11.03 -5.72 7.15
C GLU A 102 10.54 -4.80 8.25
N TYR A 103 11.09 -3.59 8.26
CA TYR A 103 10.64 -2.51 9.13
C TYR A 103 10.93 -1.18 8.46
N HIS A 104 10.04 -0.22 8.66
CA HIS A 104 10.24 1.16 8.28
C HIS A 104 9.65 2.12 9.30
N HIS A 105 10.33 3.23 9.46
CA HIS A 105 9.87 4.39 10.20
C HIS A 105 9.82 5.58 9.25
N ILE A 106 8.74 6.35 9.30
CA ILE A 106 8.56 7.58 8.54
C ILE A 106 8.09 8.66 9.52
N HIS A 107 8.80 9.78 9.54
CA HIS A 107 8.33 11.01 10.17
C HIS A 107 8.17 12.05 9.08
N GLU A 108 6.97 12.57 8.92
CA GLU A 108 6.68 13.58 7.91
C GLU A 108 5.90 14.74 8.52
N PHE A 109 6.49 15.93 8.40
CA PHE A 109 5.85 17.21 8.69
C PHE A 109 5.52 17.92 7.39
N ARG A 110 4.26 18.32 7.21
CA ARG A 110 3.80 19.11 6.07
C ARG A 110 2.97 20.28 6.56
N ARG A 111 3.19 21.48 5.96
CA ARG A 111 2.39 22.66 6.25
C ARG A 111 2.20 23.52 5.00
N GLY A 112 0.93 23.81 4.69
CA GLY A 112 0.49 24.78 3.70
C GLY A 112 -0.24 25.96 4.36
N GLY A 113 -0.50 27.02 3.59
CA GLY A 113 -1.17 28.24 4.03
C GLY A 113 -0.23 29.44 4.07
N ASN A 114 -0.36 30.26 5.12
CA ASN A 114 0.47 31.46 5.33
C ASN A 114 1.07 31.51 6.75
N GLU A 115 1.76 32.59 7.09
CA GLU A 115 2.33 32.88 8.44
C GLU A 115 3.16 31.67 8.98
N PHE A 116 4.13 31.21 8.17
CA PHE A 116 4.93 30.00 8.50
C PHE A 116 5.80 30.13 9.75
N ASP A 117 6.11 31.36 10.18
CA ASP A 117 6.88 31.66 11.39
C ASP A 117 6.04 31.61 12.68
N GLN A 118 4.70 31.48 12.54
CA GLN A 118 3.75 31.40 13.64
C GLN A 118 3.16 30.01 13.79
N PRO A 119 2.62 29.64 14.97
CA PRO A 119 1.80 28.44 15.10
C PRO A 119 0.63 28.45 14.10
N PRO A 120 0.15 27.28 13.62
CA PRO A 120 -0.86 27.22 12.56
C PRO A 120 -2.18 27.90 12.94
N HIS A 121 -2.56 27.94 14.23
CA HIS A 121 -3.76 28.64 14.70
C HIS A 121 -3.59 30.18 14.75
N MET A 122 -2.44 30.72 14.40
CA MET A 122 -2.22 32.16 14.26
C MET A 122 -2.21 32.59 12.79
N ALA A 123 -2.28 31.66 11.87
CA ALA A 123 -2.37 31.92 10.44
C ALA A 123 -3.81 32.23 10.01
N ASP A 124 -3.98 32.96 8.91
CA ASP A 124 -5.29 33.21 8.32
C ASP A 124 -5.86 31.93 7.74
N ILE A 125 -5.02 31.09 7.15
CA ILE A 125 -5.33 29.74 6.73
C ILE A 125 -4.10 28.84 6.91
N ALA A 126 -4.29 27.68 7.51
CA ALA A 126 -3.24 26.68 7.58
C ALA A 126 -3.81 25.26 7.52
N GLU A 127 -3.10 24.42 6.76
CA GLU A 127 -3.19 22.97 6.81
C GLU A 127 -1.84 22.44 7.28
N GLN A 128 -1.82 21.75 8.42
CA GLN A 128 -0.60 21.18 8.98
C GLN A 128 -0.83 19.71 9.36
N LEU A 129 0.11 18.88 8.96
CA LEU A 129 0.13 17.44 9.27
C LEU A 129 1.50 17.08 9.83
N ASN A 130 1.51 16.30 10.89
CA ASN A 130 2.70 15.68 11.46
C ASN A 130 2.44 14.19 11.63
N HIS A 131 2.97 13.37 10.72
CA HIS A 131 2.80 11.93 10.71
C HIS A 131 4.01 11.22 11.31
N LYS A 132 3.75 10.24 12.16
CA LYS A 132 4.73 9.24 12.58
C LYS A 132 4.16 7.88 12.20
N ILE A 133 4.89 7.16 11.34
CA ILE A 133 4.46 5.87 10.81
C ILE A 133 5.53 4.85 11.14
N ASP A 134 5.15 3.81 11.84
CA ASP A 134 5.97 2.64 12.11
C ASP A 134 5.30 1.43 11.48
N GLY A 135 6.01 0.72 10.60
CA GLY A 135 5.47 -0.44 9.93
C GLY A 135 6.50 -1.54 9.75
N GLY A 136 6.04 -2.78 9.70
CA GLY A 136 6.92 -3.89 9.46
C GLY A 136 6.19 -5.21 9.26
N GLY A 137 6.96 -6.24 8.88
CA GLY A 137 6.41 -7.54 8.59
C GLY A 137 7.42 -8.66 8.76
N LEU A 138 6.88 -9.85 8.96
CA LEU A 138 7.62 -11.11 8.98
C LEU A 138 6.97 -12.09 8.01
N LYS A 139 7.79 -12.82 7.27
CA LYS A 139 7.32 -13.86 6.35
C LYS A 139 8.20 -15.10 6.47
N PHE A 140 7.56 -16.25 6.52
CA PHE A 140 8.20 -17.57 6.42
C PHE A 140 7.73 -18.26 5.16
N ASP A 141 8.66 -18.64 4.28
CA ASP A 141 8.41 -19.43 3.08
C ASP A 141 9.07 -20.81 3.24
N TRP A 142 8.32 -21.85 2.89
CA TRP A 142 8.79 -23.22 2.80
C TRP A 142 8.48 -23.81 1.44
N PHE A 143 9.43 -24.56 0.89
CA PHE A 143 9.35 -25.28 -0.37
C PHE A 143 9.71 -26.75 -0.15
N SER A 144 8.97 -27.67 -0.75
CA SER A 144 9.37 -29.08 -0.71
C SER A 144 10.56 -29.35 -1.65
N PRO A 145 11.40 -30.36 -1.36
CA PRO A 145 12.53 -30.74 -2.23
C PRO A 145 12.14 -31.05 -3.68
N ASN A 146 10.93 -31.53 -3.91
CA ASN A 146 10.39 -31.83 -5.24
C ASN A 146 9.68 -30.64 -5.89
N ASN A 147 9.72 -29.44 -5.29
CA ASN A 147 9.09 -28.20 -5.74
C ASN A 147 7.55 -28.29 -5.97
N ARG A 148 6.91 -29.33 -5.45
CA ARG A 148 5.45 -29.47 -5.61
C ARG A 148 4.64 -28.75 -4.56
N HIS A 149 5.20 -28.59 -3.37
CA HIS A 149 4.53 -27.97 -2.24
C HIS A 149 5.23 -26.65 -1.90
N ARG A 150 4.46 -25.60 -1.74
CA ARG A 150 4.94 -24.31 -1.21
C ARG A 150 3.98 -23.85 -0.12
N MET A 151 4.53 -23.36 0.97
CA MET A 151 3.77 -22.76 2.06
C MET A 151 4.39 -21.40 2.40
N GLY A 152 3.55 -20.41 2.56
CA GLY A 152 3.91 -19.09 3.04
C GLY A 152 3.06 -18.74 4.25
N ILE A 153 3.70 -18.23 5.31
CA ILE A 153 3.03 -17.64 6.48
C ILE A 153 3.58 -16.24 6.62
N TYR A 154 2.72 -15.25 6.82
CA TYR A 154 3.14 -13.87 6.96
C TYR A 154 2.32 -13.13 8.00
N THR A 155 2.93 -12.10 8.54
CA THR A 155 2.27 -11.10 9.37
C THR A 155 2.87 -9.74 9.11
N SER A 156 2.06 -8.69 9.20
CA SER A 156 2.49 -7.31 9.16
C SER A 156 1.69 -6.46 10.14
N ALA A 157 2.32 -5.41 10.64
CA ALA A 157 1.66 -4.42 11.48
C ALA A 157 2.12 -3.02 11.08
N GLN A 158 1.24 -2.06 11.22
CA GLN A 158 1.52 -0.64 11.01
C GLN A 158 0.81 0.19 12.09
N ASN A 159 1.51 1.20 12.60
CA ASN A 159 0.96 2.24 13.46
C ASN A 159 1.16 3.59 12.77
N ILE A 160 0.11 4.39 12.72
CA ILE A 160 0.13 5.77 12.21
C ILE A 160 -0.38 6.68 13.32
N ASP A 161 0.50 7.55 13.82
CA ASP A 161 0.14 8.66 14.69
C ASP A 161 0.19 9.95 13.87
N ARG A 162 -0.90 10.69 13.84
CA ARG A 162 -1.00 11.94 13.11
C ARG A 162 -1.53 13.05 13.99
N ASP A 163 -0.73 14.10 14.20
CA ASP A 163 -1.22 15.38 14.66
C ASP A 163 -1.55 16.26 13.44
N SER A 164 -2.66 16.95 13.49
CA SER A 164 -3.15 17.76 12.38
C SER A 164 -3.73 19.09 12.84
N TYR A 165 -3.74 20.04 11.94
CA TYR A 165 -4.45 21.30 12.04
C TYR A 165 -5.06 21.64 10.69
N PHE A 166 -6.38 21.90 10.67
CA PHE A 166 -7.12 22.33 9.49
C PHE A 166 -7.97 23.54 9.88
N GLY A 167 -7.45 24.74 9.75
CA GLY A 167 -8.12 25.91 10.25
C GLY A 167 -7.96 27.15 9.39
N THR A 168 -8.95 28.04 9.53
CA THR A 168 -9.00 29.39 8.96
C THR A 168 -9.27 30.39 10.08
N ASP A 169 -8.98 31.68 9.82
CA ASP A 169 -9.30 32.80 10.71
C ASP A 169 -8.78 32.65 12.14
N LYS A 170 -7.56 32.13 12.26
CA LYS A 170 -6.85 31.99 13.55
C LYS A 170 -7.61 31.15 14.58
N ASN A 171 -8.23 30.05 14.13
CA ASN A 171 -9.04 29.20 14.97
C ASN A 171 -8.20 28.30 15.88
N PRO A 172 -8.20 28.48 17.24
CA PRO A 172 -7.41 27.65 18.14
C PRO A 172 -7.98 26.23 18.34
N ASP A 173 -9.22 25.97 17.89
CA ASP A 173 -9.93 24.72 18.10
C ASP A 173 -9.77 23.72 16.93
N ALA A 174 -9.03 24.12 15.86
CA ALA A 174 -8.91 23.33 14.64
C ALA A 174 -7.80 22.23 14.69
N TYR A 175 -7.34 21.90 15.88
CA TYR A 175 -6.38 20.81 16.07
C TYR A 175 -7.06 19.44 16.12
N GLY A 176 -6.40 18.45 15.53
CA GLY A 176 -6.84 17.07 15.56
C GLY A 176 -5.69 16.10 15.79
N ALA A 177 -6.06 14.89 16.22
CA ALA A 177 -5.15 13.77 16.38
C ALA A 177 -5.80 12.49 15.85
N THR A 178 -5.05 11.69 15.12
CA THR A 178 -5.51 10.41 14.56
C THR A 178 -4.51 9.32 14.93
N ASP A 179 -5.00 8.22 15.49
CA ASP A 179 -4.27 6.97 15.72
C ASP A 179 -4.90 5.87 14.85
N ASP A 180 -4.12 5.27 13.97
CA ASP A 180 -4.56 4.20 13.07
C ASP A 180 -3.59 3.01 13.16
N LYS A 181 -4.10 1.88 13.66
CA LYS A 181 -3.33 0.66 13.84
C LYS A 181 -3.87 -0.45 12.96
N THR A 182 -3.03 -0.99 12.13
CA THR A 182 -3.37 -2.10 11.23
C THR A 182 -2.52 -3.33 11.56
N PHE A 183 -3.15 -4.49 11.58
CA PHE A 183 -2.50 -5.78 11.70
C PHE A 183 -3.06 -6.75 10.66
N VAL A 184 -2.17 -7.44 9.96
CA VAL A 184 -2.52 -8.47 8.96
C VAL A 184 -1.74 -9.75 9.27
N ALA A 185 -2.41 -10.89 9.21
CA ALA A 185 -1.77 -12.20 9.28
C ALA A 185 -2.40 -13.14 8.25
N GLY A 186 -1.58 -13.97 7.64
CA GLY A 186 -2.08 -14.91 6.65
C GLY A 186 -1.20 -16.13 6.47
N ALA A 187 -1.81 -17.17 5.91
CA ALA A 187 -1.13 -18.38 5.49
C ALA A 187 -1.67 -18.84 4.15
N GLN A 188 -0.79 -19.30 3.28
CA GLN A 188 -1.16 -19.87 2.00
C GLN A 188 -0.37 -21.14 1.73
N TYR A 189 -1.02 -22.06 1.04
CA TYR A 189 -0.40 -23.29 0.58
C TYR A 189 -0.67 -23.48 -0.90
N THR A 190 0.36 -23.88 -1.63
CA THR A 190 0.28 -24.14 -3.06
C THR A 190 0.76 -25.55 -3.36
N TYR A 191 0.00 -26.25 -4.20
CA TYR A 191 0.36 -27.56 -4.71
C TYR A 191 0.40 -27.57 -6.23
N SER A 192 1.51 -28.06 -6.79
CA SER A 192 1.71 -28.19 -8.24
C SER A 192 1.40 -29.61 -8.70
N PHE A 193 0.33 -29.75 -9.49
CA PHE A 193 -0.07 -31.00 -10.13
C PHE A 193 0.67 -31.18 -11.46
N HIS A 194 1.17 -32.37 -11.75
CA HIS A 194 1.64 -32.70 -13.09
C HIS A 194 0.53 -32.55 -14.13
N LYS A 195 -0.68 -32.94 -13.77
CA LYS A 195 -1.89 -32.77 -14.57
C LYS A 195 -3.09 -32.81 -13.63
N LEU A 196 -3.96 -31.84 -13.75
CA LEU A 196 -5.28 -31.82 -13.13
C LEU A 196 -6.29 -31.53 -14.24
N LEU A 197 -7.23 -32.49 -14.45
CA LEU A 197 -8.18 -32.49 -15.55
C LEU A 197 -7.48 -32.62 -16.92
N PHE A 198 -7.03 -31.52 -17.50
CA PHE A 198 -6.53 -31.46 -18.89
C PHE A 198 -5.10 -30.93 -19.05
N LEU A 199 -4.56 -30.15 -18.09
CA LEU A 199 -3.23 -29.54 -18.15
C LEU A 199 -2.49 -29.65 -16.81
N PRO A 200 -1.16 -29.44 -16.79
CA PRO A 200 -0.44 -29.12 -15.56
C PRO A 200 -1.10 -27.92 -14.87
N SER A 201 -1.19 -27.96 -13.55
CA SER A 201 -1.85 -26.91 -12.82
C SER A 201 -1.23 -26.65 -11.46
N GLU A 202 -1.56 -25.50 -10.93
CA GLU A 202 -1.16 -25.05 -9.60
C GLU A 202 -2.38 -24.60 -8.81
N LEU A 203 -2.67 -25.34 -7.73
CA LEU A 203 -3.75 -25.02 -6.80
C LEU A 203 -3.16 -24.25 -5.61
N THR A 204 -3.68 -23.06 -5.35
CA THR A 204 -3.35 -22.27 -4.17
C THR A 204 -4.60 -22.07 -3.32
N ALA A 205 -4.48 -22.28 -2.03
CA ALA A 205 -5.51 -21.94 -1.05
C ALA A 205 -4.88 -21.25 0.16
N GLY A 206 -5.64 -20.40 0.84
CA GLY A 206 -5.13 -19.70 2.00
C GLY A 206 -6.22 -19.02 2.80
N VAL A 207 -5.76 -18.46 3.92
CA VAL A 207 -6.55 -17.67 4.86
C VAL A 207 -5.80 -16.40 5.20
N GLU A 208 -6.53 -15.32 5.40
CA GLU A 208 -6.00 -14.02 5.80
C GLU A 208 -6.93 -13.39 6.84
N TYR A 209 -6.35 -12.82 7.85
CA TYR A 209 -7.01 -12.01 8.87
C TYR A 209 -6.47 -10.60 8.82
N ASN A 210 -7.38 -9.63 8.77
CA ASN A 210 -7.09 -8.20 8.83
C ASN A 210 -7.78 -7.61 10.05
N TYR A 211 -7.07 -6.75 10.77
CA TYR A 211 -7.56 -6.00 11.92
C TYR A 211 -7.10 -4.56 11.80
N ASN A 212 -8.00 -3.61 12.05
CA ASN A 212 -7.68 -2.19 12.07
C ASN A 212 -8.47 -1.49 13.18
N THR A 213 -7.79 -0.57 13.88
CA THR A 213 -8.41 0.39 14.78
C THR A 213 -8.08 1.79 14.31
N LEU A 214 -9.09 2.62 14.22
CA LEU A 214 -8.99 4.01 13.81
C LEU A 214 -9.65 4.89 14.87
N HIS A 215 -8.88 5.79 15.47
CA HIS A 215 -9.35 6.78 16.40
C HIS A 215 -9.00 8.18 15.89
N ASP A 216 -10.00 9.00 15.61
CA ASP A 216 -9.82 10.31 15.01
C ASP A 216 -10.54 11.38 15.82
N LYS A 217 -9.80 12.35 16.34
CA LYS A 217 -10.24 13.39 17.26
C LYS A 217 -10.04 14.78 16.68
N TYR A 218 -11.14 15.55 16.66
CA TYR A 218 -11.15 16.99 16.43
C TYR A 218 -12.15 17.61 17.39
N LEU A 219 -11.74 17.75 18.65
CA LEU A 219 -12.65 18.11 19.74
C LEU A 219 -13.27 19.50 19.55
N GLY A 220 -12.52 20.47 18.97
CA GLY A 220 -13.05 21.79 18.66
C GLY A 220 -14.17 21.77 17.62
N PHE A 221 -14.23 20.73 16.79
CA PHE A 221 -15.32 20.50 15.84
C PHE A 221 -16.35 19.46 16.32
N GLY A 222 -16.25 19.04 17.60
CA GLY A 222 -17.14 18.07 18.21
C GLY A 222 -17.03 16.67 17.61
N ARG A 223 -15.84 16.31 17.10
CA ARG A 223 -15.55 14.99 16.51
C ARG A 223 -14.64 14.20 17.43
N ASP A 224 -15.14 13.06 17.87
CA ASP A 224 -14.42 11.98 18.53
C ASP A 224 -14.94 10.68 17.94
N PHE A 225 -14.19 10.11 17.00
CA PHE A 225 -14.63 8.98 16.20
C PHE A 225 -13.70 7.78 16.44
N GLU A 226 -14.27 6.68 16.88
CA GLU A 226 -13.53 5.43 17.09
C GLU A 226 -14.18 4.31 16.30
N GLN A 227 -13.36 3.53 15.59
CA GLN A 227 -13.80 2.39 14.81
C GLN A 227 -12.83 1.24 14.95
N THR A 228 -13.38 0.03 15.17
CA THR A 228 -12.62 -1.21 15.08
C THR A 228 -13.21 -2.08 13.99
N THR A 229 -12.36 -2.46 13.02
CA THR A 229 -12.74 -3.37 11.94
C THR A 229 -11.89 -4.61 11.95
N HIS A 230 -12.49 -5.74 11.60
CA HIS A 230 -11.76 -6.97 11.35
C HIS A 230 -12.45 -7.80 10.27
N SER A 231 -11.65 -8.49 9.49
CA SER A 231 -12.14 -9.40 8.46
C SER A 231 -11.31 -10.67 8.40
N THR A 232 -11.97 -11.79 8.10
CA THR A 232 -11.33 -13.07 7.82
C THR A 232 -11.72 -13.50 6.43
N GLY A 233 -10.73 -13.75 5.57
CA GLY A 233 -10.92 -14.17 4.19
C GLY A 233 -10.31 -15.54 3.94
N PHE A 234 -11.07 -16.42 3.30
CA PHE A 234 -10.59 -17.69 2.74
C PHE A 234 -10.54 -17.57 1.24
N PHE A 235 -9.44 -17.94 0.63
CA PHE A 235 -9.30 -17.87 -0.82
C PHE A 235 -8.76 -19.19 -1.39
N PHE A 236 -9.14 -19.45 -2.62
CA PHE A 236 -8.61 -20.54 -3.42
C PHE A 236 -8.52 -20.12 -4.88
N GLN A 237 -7.56 -20.68 -5.60
CA GLN A 237 -7.45 -20.52 -7.05
C GLN A 237 -6.71 -21.71 -7.64
N ASN A 238 -7.07 -22.09 -8.85
CA ASN A 238 -6.31 -23.01 -9.66
C ASN A 238 -5.94 -22.40 -11.00
N GLU A 239 -4.68 -22.56 -11.38
CA GLU A 239 -4.17 -22.07 -12.66
C GLU A 239 -3.66 -23.26 -13.47
N TRP A 240 -4.21 -23.45 -14.67
CA TRP A 240 -3.73 -24.40 -15.67
C TRP A 240 -2.82 -23.69 -16.65
N ARG A 241 -1.67 -24.26 -16.93
CA ARG A 241 -0.64 -23.65 -17.78
C ARG A 241 -0.20 -24.58 -18.90
N SER A 242 -0.13 -24.03 -20.12
CA SER A 242 0.56 -24.59 -21.27
C SER A 242 1.26 -23.48 -22.06
N GLU A 243 1.98 -23.86 -23.11
CA GLU A 243 2.61 -22.88 -24.00
C GLU A 243 1.60 -21.89 -24.63
N LYS A 244 0.40 -22.39 -24.96
CA LYS A 244 -0.62 -21.61 -25.65
C LYS A 244 -1.73 -21.10 -24.75
N LEU A 245 -2.00 -21.75 -23.63
CA LEU A 245 -3.15 -21.43 -22.79
C LEU A 245 -2.73 -21.34 -21.31
N ASN A 246 -3.01 -20.19 -20.70
CA ASN A 246 -3.06 -20.07 -19.24
C ASN A 246 -4.49 -19.72 -18.84
N PHE A 247 -5.06 -20.55 -17.99
CA PHE A 247 -6.42 -20.39 -17.48
C PHE A 247 -6.40 -20.42 -15.95
N LEU A 248 -6.91 -19.38 -15.32
CA LEU A 248 -7.04 -19.27 -13.87
C LEU A 248 -8.50 -19.07 -13.50
N ILE A 249 -8.96 -19.85 -12.54
CA ILE A 249 -10.22 -19.63 -11.84
C ILE A 249 -9.96 -19.63 -10.33
N GLY A 250 -10.61 -18.73 -9.62
CA GLY A 250 -10.52 -18.65 -8.18
C GLY A 250 -11.66 -17.88 -7.56
N GLY A 251 -11.67 -17.88 -6.25
CA GLY A 251 -12.65 -17.14 -5.47
C GLY A 251 -12.13 -16.88 -4.06
N ARG A 252 -12.72 -15.87 -3.44
CA ARG A 252 -12.47 -15.51 -2.05
C ARG A 252 -13.79 -15.30 -1.33
N VAL A 253 -13.89 -15.77 -0.10
CA VAL A 253 -15.02 -15.53 0.80
C VAL A 253 -14.50 -14.74 1.99
N ASP A 254 -15.02 -13.55 2.20
CA ASP A 254 -14.66 -12.68 3.31
C ASP A 254 -15.84 -12.52 4.28
N LYS A 255 -15.55 -12.60 5.57
CA LYS A 255 -16.45 -12.19 6.64
C LYS A 255 -15.87 -10.98 7.34
N HIS A 256 -16.59 -9.86 7.24
CA HIS A 256 -16.23 -8.58 7.84
C HIS A 256 -17.19 -8.26 8.99
N ASN A 257 -16.69 -7.69 10.12
CA ASN A 257 -17.53 -7.41 11.29
C ASN A 257 -18.62 -6.34 11.01
N MET A 258 -18.34 -5.39 10.12
CA MET A 258 -19.31 -4.35 9.72
C MET A 258 -20.37 -4.86 8.73
N MET A 259 -20.33 -6.14 8.36
CA MET A 259 -21.22 -6.71 7.36
C MET A 259 -22.00 -7.90 7.90
N LYS A 260 -23.33 -7.91 7.66
CA LYS A 260 -24.21 -9.00 8.10
C LYS A 260 -23.84 -10.33 7.43
N ASN A 261 -23.57 -10.32 6.13
CA ASN A 261 -23.31 -11.52 5.33
C ASN A 261 -21.83 -11.58 4.91
N ALA A 262 -21.33 -12.80 4.67
CA ALA A 262 -20.06 -12.98 3.99
C ALA A 262 -20.19 -12.58 2.51
N VAL A 263 -19.08 -12.12 1.92
CA VAL A 263 -18.99 -11.70 0.52
C VAL A 263 -18.16 -12.71 -0.25
N PHE A 264 -18.69 -13.16 -1.38
CA PHE A 264 -17.95 -13.99 -2.33
C PHE A 264 -17.45 -13.15 -3.51
N SER A 265 -16.14 -13.19 -3.75
CA SER A 265 -15.45 -12.45 -4.82
C SER A 265 -14.82 -13.44 -5.81
N PRO A 266 -15.46 -13.72 -6.94
CA PRO A 266 -14.90 -14.60 -8.00
C PRO A 266 -13.82 -13.88 -8.83
N ARG A 267 -12.93 -14.69 -9.42
CA ARG A 267 -11.88 -14.26 -10.33
C ARG A 267 -11.67 -15.29 -11.43
N VAL A 268 -11.57 -14.82 -12.67
CA VAL A 268 -11.21 -15.62 -13.85
C VAL A 268 -10.22 -14.87 -14.71
N ASN A 269 -9.15 -15.54 -15.14
CA ASN A 269 -8.21 -15.00 -16.12
C ASN A 269 -7.93 -16.04 -17.20
N VAL A 270 -7.90 -15.59 -18.44
CA VAL A 270 -7.53 -16.40 -19.61
C VAL A 270 -6.45 -15.66 -20.38
N ARG A 271 -5.38 -16.36 -20.70
CA ARG A 271 -4.40 -15.93 -21.70
C ARG A 271 -4.30 -17.02 -22.75
N TYR A 272 -4.54 -16.67 -24.00
CA TYR A 272 -4.43 -17.59 -25.13
C TYR A 272 -3.47 -17.01 -26.18
N SER A 273 -2.42 -17.77 -26.49
CA SER A 273 -1.40 -17.39 -27.48
C SER A 273 -1.48 -18.38 -28.66
N PRO A 274 -2.36 -18.15 -29.67
CA PRO A 274 -2.50 -19.06 -30.82
C PRO A 274 -1.19 -19.17 -31.61
N THR A 275 -0.41 -18.11 -31.67
CA THR A 275 0.91 -18.05 -32.27
C THR A 275 1.88 -17.31 -31.36
N PRO A 276 3.22 -17.42 -31.53
CA PRO A 276 4.19 -16.61 -30.79
C PRO A 276 4.02 -15.09 -30.99
N ALA A 277 3.40 -14.68 -32.11
CA ALA A 277 3.19 -13.29 -32.47
C ALA A 277 1.88 -12.68 -31.92
N VAL A 278 0.97 -13.49 -31.40
CA VAL A 278 -0.35 -13.03 -30.95
C VAL A 278 -0.67 -13.54 -29.56
N GLY A 279 -0.95 -12.66 -28.65
CA GLY A 279 -1.45 -12.95 -27.32
C GLY A 279 -2.83 -12.31 -27.11
N LEU A 280 -3.80 -13.13 -26.69
CA LEU A 280 -5.14 -12.66 -26.31
C LEU A 280 -5.28 -12.83 -24.79
N ARG A 281 -5.80 -11.82 -24.11
CA ARG A 281 -6.07 -11.89 -22.67
C ARG A 281 -7.47 -11.43 -22.38
N ALA A 282 -8.12 -12.10 -21.44
CA ALA A 282 -9.38 -11.68 -20.87
C ALA A 282 -9.36 -11.93 -19.37
N SER A 283 -9.90 -11.02 -18.59
CA SER A 283 -10.02 -11.21 -17.15
C SER A 283 -11.32 -10.65 -16.61
N TYR A 284 -11.81 -11.32 -15.59
CA TYR A 284 -12.90 -10.87 -14.76
C TYR A 284 -12.50 -10.99 -13.29
N ALA A 285 -12.80 -9.97 -12.50
CA ALA A 285 -12.63 -9.99 -11.06
C ALA A 285 -13.74 -9.18 -10.38
N SER A 286 -14.17 -9.63 -9.21
CA SER A 286 -15.06 -8.90 -8.33
C SER A 286 -14.33 -8.48 -7.07
N GLY A 287 -14.65 -7.30 -6.55
CA GLY A 287 -14.18 -6.76 -5.29
C GLY A 287 -15.31 -6.10 -4.51
N TYR A 288 -15.04 -5.73 -3.27
CA TYR A 288 -15.97 -4.97 -2.46
C TYR A 288 -15.23 -4.01 -1.53
N ARG A 289 -15.92 -2.97 -1.07
CA ARG A 289 -15.49 -2.07 0.00
C ARG A 289 -16.51 -2.14 1.14
N ALA A 290 -16.03 -2.42 2.35
CA ALA A 290 -16.93 -2.49 3.51
C ALA A 290 -17.44 -1.09 3.90
N PRO A 291 -18.61 -1.00 4.57
CA PRO A 291 -19.19 0.27 5.01
C PRO A 291 -18.49 0.80 6.25
N GLN A 292 -17.23 1.19 6.12
CA GLN A 292 -16.38 1.71 7.20
C GLN A 292 -15.80 3.07 6.82
N ALA A 293 -15.35 3.84 7.83
CA ALA A 293 -14.49 4.99 7.59
C ALA A 293 -13.07 4.52 7.26
N TYR A 294 -12.44 5.21 6.34
CA TYR A 294 -11.03 5.06 6.03
C TYR A 294 -10.32 6.35 6.43
N ASN A 295 -9.06 6.24 6.83
CA ASN A 295 -8.28 7.39 7.29
C ASN A 295 -8.25 8.53 6.27
N GLU A 296 -8.20 8.20 4.98
CA GLU A 296 -8.23 9.15 3.87
C GLU A 296 -9.57 9.90 3.76
N ASP A 297 -10.68 9.28 4.16
CA ASP A 297 -12.02 9.86 4.09
C ASP A 297 -12.29 10.84 5.26
N LEU A 298 -11.36 10.92 6.24
CA LEU A 298 -11.54 11.70 7.46
C LEU A 298 -10.90 13.11 7.37
N HIS A 299 -10.54 13.56 6.18
CA HIS A 299 -10.09 14.93 5.94
C HIS A 299 -11.15 15.96 6.35
N ILE A 300 -10.71 17.08 6.91
CA ILE A 300 -11.56 18.21 7.26
C ILE A 300 -11.28 19.34 6.30
N ASP A 301 -12.28 19.70 5.51
CA ASP A 301 -12.22 20.88 4.65
C ASP A 301 -12.67 22.11 5.45
N ALA A 302 -11.80 23.09 5.57
CA ALA A 302 -12.10 24.38 6.20
C ALA A 302 -11.97 25.48 5.13
N LEU A 303 -13.11 25.89 4.57
CA LEU A 303 -13.20 26.94 3.56
C LEU A 303 -14.24 27.98 3.99
N ASP A 304 -13.93 29.28 3.85
CA ASP A 304 -14.85 30.41 4.12
C ASP A 304 -15.55 30.33 5.49
N ASN A 305 -14.82 30.04 6.56
CA ASN A 305 -15.35 29.86 7.92
C ASN A 305 -16.38 28.71 8.05
N LYS A 306 -16.43 27.80 7.06
CA LYS A 306 -17.27 26.60 7.11
C LYS A 306 -16.38 25.39 7.20
N VAL A 307 -16.74 24.49 8.09
CA VAL A 307 -16.05 23.22 8.29
C VAL A 307 -16.94 22.10 7.76
N ALA A 308 -16.43 21.34 6.80
CA ALA A 308 -17.07 20.13 6.31
C ALA A 308 -16.49 18.91 7.05
N ILE A 309 -17.36 18.19 7.77
CA ILE A 309 -17.00 16.97 8.50
C ILE A 309 -17.76 15.80 7.88
N ILE A 310 -17.04 14.80 7.44
CA ILE A 310 -17.63 13.55 6.95
C ILE A 310 -18.11 12.72 8.13
N ARG A 311 -19.36 12.26 8.07
CA ARG A 311 -19.96 11.33 9.04
C ARG A 311 -20.48 10.11 8.31
N LEU A 312 -20.25 8.93 8.87
CA LEU A 312 -20.83 7.69 8.34
C LEU A 312 -22.35 7.69 8.54
N ALA A 313 -23.10 7.44 7.46
CA ALA A 313 -24.51 7.19 7.55
C ALA A 313 -24.76 5.85 8.28
N PRO A 314 -25.77 5.77 9.19
CA PRO A 314 -26.02 4.54 9.95
C PRO A 314 -26.50 3.36 9.09
N ASP A 315 -26.98 3.62 7.89
CA ASP A 315 -27.47 2.65 6.91
C ASP A 315 -26.51 2.46 5.72
N LEU A 316 -25.27 2.88 5.86
CA LEU A 316 -24.24 2.74 4.82
C LEU A 316 -24.11 1.29 4.37
N LYS A 317 -24.13 1.08 3.05
CA LYS A 317 -24.05 -0.24 2.44
C LYS A 317 -22.64 -0.49 1.87
N PRO A 318 -22.23 -1.77 1.78
CA PRO A 318 -20.99 -2.09 1.09
C PRO A 318 -21.08 -1.75 -0.41
N GLU A 319 -19.97 -1.32 -0.96
CA GLU A 319 -19.81 -1.11 -2.40
C GLU A 319 -19.29 -2.41 -3.04
N TYR A 320 -19.74 -2.68 -4.26
CA TYR A 320 -19.27 -3.83 -5.05
C TYR A 320 -18.75 -3.39 -6.40
N SER A 321 -17.67 -4.02 -6.84
CA SER A 321 -17.10 -3.80 -8.16
C SER A 321 -17.06 -5.08 -8.98
N HIS A 322 -17.24 -4.92 -10.29
CA HIS A 322 -17.06 -5.94 -11.30
C HIS A 322 -16.14 -5.39 -12.39
N SER A 323 -14.94 -5.93 -12.48
CA SER A 323 -13.93 -5.49 -13.44
C SER A 323 -13.81 -6.51 -14.57
N LEU A 324 -13.97 -6.05 -15.80
CA LEU A 324 -13.76 -6.81 -17.02
C LEU A 324 -12.63 -6.15 -17.81
N SER A 325 -11.65 -6.92 -18.25
CA SER A 325 -10.62 -6.43 -19.16
C SER A 325 -10.34 -7.42 -20.27
N ALA A 326 -10.03 -6.89 -21.44
CA ALA A 326 -9.58 -7.67 -22.60
C ALA A 326 -8.42 -6.92 -23.27
N SER A 327 -7.41 -7.67 -23.72
CA SER A 327 -6.28 -7.10 -24.45
C SER A 327 -5.79 -8.05 -25.52
N VAL A 328 -5.19 -7.46 -26.56
CA VAL A 328 -4.51 -8.16 -27.66
C VAL A 328 -3.07 -7.67 -27.70
N ASP A 329 -2.12 -8.58 -27.54
CA ASP A 329 -0.69 -8.30 -27.68
C ASP A 329 -0.25 -8.78 -29.08
N LEU A 330 0.36 -7.91 -29.86
CA LEU A 330 0.94 -8.23 -31.16
C LEU A 330 2.46 -8.03 -31.10
N TYR A 331 3.19 -9.08 -31.39
CA TYR A 331 4.66 -9.05 -31.41
C TYR A 331 5.16 -9.18 -32.85
N HIS A 332 5.88 -8.19 -33.32
CA HIS A 332 6.53 -8.22 -34.62
C HIS A 332 8.02 -7.93 -34.48
N ASN A 333 8.86 -8.80 -35.04
CA ASN A 333 10.30 -8.58 -35.10
C ASN A 333 10.61 -7.64 -36.29
N PHE A 334 10.72 -6.36 -36.00
CA PHE A 334 11.31 -5.39 -36.94
C PHE A 334 12.83 -5.57 -36.91
N GLY A 335 13.40 -6.52 -37.63
CA GLY A 335 14.84 -6.68 -37.79
C GLY A 335 15.77 -6.11 -36.70
N ARG A 336 16.96 -6.61 -36.53
CA ARG A 336 17.94 -6.02 -35.62
C ARG A 336 18.26 -4.60 -36.08
N VAL A 337 17.76 -3.60 -35.40
CA VAL A 337 18.37 -2.27 -35.39
C VAL A 337 19.56 -2.40 -34.43
N GLN A 338 20.79 -2.42 -35.01
CA GLN A 338 22.00 -2.28 -34.23
C GLN A 338 22.17 -0.83 -33.80
#